data_8feaaae19d4cc1308bd10154c208071e
#
_entry.id   8feaaae19d4cc1308bd10154c208071e
#
_cell.length_a   1.000
_cell.length_b   1.000
_cell.length_c   1.000
_cell.angle_alpha   90.00
_cell.angle_beta   90.00
_cell.angle_gamma   90.00
#
_symmetry.space_group_name_H-M   'P 1'
#
loop_
_entity.id
_entity.type
_entity.pdbx_description
1 polymer ?
#
loop_
_entity_poly.entity_id
_entity_poly.type
_entity_poly.pdbx_seq_one_letter_code
_entity_poly.pdbx_strand_id
1 'polypeptide(L)'
;AHQSDVPMIVCTADRPPELRDVAAAQTIDQTHLFGSAVRWFHDPGVPTRDAAMTWRSLAARTVQAAVGMHPGPVHLNLPFREPLTGDVVDMPPPREKKWSDVIHLGTSENQDVSVIVSAISGRRGVIVAGRGASREVLSLAQSLGWPIFADAVSGVRESNSAVVIGFDAILRSEKFASMYIPEVVLRIGAPPASKVLAQWVSKIDCPVIQVRSSSMVIDPDHKVQYTLIGDVDSATRTLASVATACDKSWLTSWSKAEVAAQEVMSDWTAENFSEPS
;
A
#
# COMPACT_ATOMS: atom_id res chain seq x y z
N ALA A 1 5.36 -30.90 -2.94
CA ALA A 1 5.39 -29.50 -3.36
C ALA A 1 6.51 -28.73 -2.65
N HIS A 2 6.58 -28.79 -1.30
CA HIS A 2 7.56 -28.01 -0.51
C HIS A 2 9.02 -28.25 -0.90
N GLN A 3 9.44 -29.52 -1.00
CA GLN A 3 10.83 -29.91 -1.34
C GLN A 3 11.20 -29.68 -2.82
N SER A 4 10.21 -29.50 -3.67
CA SER A 4 10.40 -29.38 -5.12
C SER A 4 10.05 -27.99 -5.64
N ASP A 5 9.86 -27.01 -4.75
CA ASP A 5 9.50 -25.63 -5.06
C ASP A 5 8.28 -25.53 -6.00
N VAL A 6 7.32 -26.47 -5.87
CA VAL A 6 6.10 -26.49 -6.68
C VAL A 6 5.07 -25.56 -6.07
N PRO A 7 4.64 -24.50 -6.76
CA PRO A 7 3.56 -23.64 -6.32
C PRO A 7 2.27 -24.44 -6.12
N MET A 8 1.64 -24.31 -4.95
CA MET A 8 0.38 -24.96 -4.64
C MET A 8 -0.41 -24.09 -3.67
N ILE A 9 -1.72 -23.99 -3.89
CA ILE A 9 -2.63 -23.34 -2.95
C ILE A 9 -3.48 -24.44 -2.32
N VAL A 10 -3.34 -24.61 -1.01
CA VAL A 10 -4.14 -25.53 -0.21
C VAL A 10 -5.21 -24.72 0.50
N CYS A 11 -6.48 -25.02 0.22
CA CYS A 11 -7.63 -24.42 0.88
C CYS A 11 -8.28 -25.48 1.78
N THR A 12 -8.34 -25.23 3.09
CA THR A 12 -9.07 -26.06 4.05
C THR A 12 -10.32 -25.33 4.51
N ALA A 13 -11.48 -25.98 4.40
CA ALA A 13 -12.69 -25.47 5.02
C ALA A 13 -12.64 -25.76 6.53
N ASP A 14 -13.04 -24.79 7.35
CA ASP A 14 -13.03 -24.91 8.81
C ASP A 14 -14.34 -24.47 9.45
N ARG A 15 -14.53 -24.86 10.70
CA ARG A 15 -15.62 -24.35 11.53
C ARG A 15 -15.34 -22.90 11.94
N PRO A 16 -16.40 -22.11 12.20
CA PRO A 16 -16.24 -20.75 12.68
C PRO A 16 -15.62 -20.73 14.08
N PRO A 17 -15.00 -19.61 14.51
CA PRO A 17 -14.27 -19.52 15.78
C PRO A 17 -15.02 -20.00 17.00
N GLU A 18 -16.34 -19.77 17.06
CA GLU A 18 -17.19 -20.19 18.17
C GLU A 18 -17.37 -21.69 18.33
N LEU A 19 -16.99 -22.48 17.35
CA LEU A 19 -17.04 -23.95 17.37
C LEU A 19 -15.66 -24.60 17.53
N ARG A 20 -14.60 -23.80 17.63
CA ARG A 20 -13.24 -24.32 17.85
C ARG A 20 -13.00 -24.58 19.35
N ASP A 21 -12.22 -25.57 19.69
CA ASP A 21 -11.80 -25.94 21.06
C ASP A 21 -12.94 -26.26 22.05
N VAL A 22 -14.14 -26.59 21.53
CA VAL A 22 -15.32 -26.94 22.33
C VAL A 22 -15.84 -28.33 22.03
N ALA A 23 -15.01 -29.21 21.45
CA ALA A 23 -15.35 -30.56 21.01
C ALA A 23 -16.56 -30.63 20.06
N ALA A 24 -16.76 -29.62 19.23
CA ALA A 24 -17.78 -29.62 18.20
C ALA A 24 -17.49 -30.75 17.18
N ALA A 25 -18.57 -31.37 16.65
CA ALA A 25 -18.42 -32.45 15.68
C ALA A 25 -17.66 -31.98 14.41
N GLN A 26 -16.82 -32.87 13.87
CA GLN A 26 -16.03 -32.65 12.66
C GLN A 26 -15.11 -31.39 12.76
N THR A 27 -14.61 -31.11 13.96
CA THR A 27 -13.75 -29.96 14.22
C THR A 27 -12.41 -30.44 14.75
N ILE A 28 -11.33 -29.95 14.14
CA ILE A 28 -9.94 -30.11 14.59
C ILE A 28 -9.26 -28.75 14.56
N ASP A 29 -8.13 -28.59 15.23
CA ASP A 29 -7.30 -27.42 15.04
C ASP A 29 -6.60 -27.49 13.68
N GLN A 30 -6.98 -26.60 12.77
CA GLN A 30 -6.39 -26.48 11.43
C GLN A 30 -5.38 -25.33 11.35
N THR A 31 -5.18 -24.61 12.45
CA THR A 31 -4.22 -23.51 12.49
C THR A 31 -2.81 -24.06 12.31
N HIS A 32 -2.14 -23.57 11.26
CA HIS A 32 -0.81 -24.07 10.89
C HIS A 32 -0.72 -25.60 10.70
N LEU A 33 -1.79 -26.23 10.27
CA LEU A 33 -1.87 -27.69 10.11
C LEU A 33 -0.69 -28.30 9.32
N PHE A 34 -0.17 -27.58 8.34
CA PHE A 34 0.98 -28.01 7.53
C PHE A 34 2.34 -27.52 8.07
N GLY A 35 2.36 -26.80 9.20
CA GLY A 35 3.58 -26.33 9.84
C GLY A 35 4.54 -25.61 8.88
N SER A 36 5.81 -25.99 8.90
CA SER A 36 6.85 -25.42 8.02
C SER A 36 6.81 -25.93 6.58
N ALA A 37 5.90 -26.85 6.24
CA ALA A 37 5.77 -27.35 4.87
C ALA A 37 5.14 -26.35 3.91
N VAL A 38 4.58 -25.26 4.41
CA VAL A 38 4.02 -24.17 3.59
C VAL A 38 4.86 -22.90 3.68
N ARG A 39 4.89 -22.13 2.60
CA ARG A 39 5.58 -20.82 2.54
C ARG A 39 4.83 -19.74 3.30
N TRP A 40 3.51 -19.88 3.36
CA TRP A 40 2.64 -18.93 4.02
C TRP A 40 1.34 -19.62 4.46
N PHE A 41 0.86 -19.22 5.63
CA PHE A 41 -0.43 -19.60 6.19
C PHE A 41 -1.27 -18.34 6.41
N HIS A 42 -2.57 -18.43 6.14
CA HIS A 42 -3.50 -17.33 6.45
C HIS A 42 -4.91 -17.88 6.75
N ASP A 43 -5.51 -17.36 7.80
CA ASP A 43 -6.93 -17.52 8.14
C ASP A 43 -7.58 -16.14 8.02
N PRO A 44 -8.42 -15.89 7.00
CA PRO A 44 -9.07 -14.59 6.78
C PRO A 44 -10.27 -14.36 7.71
N GLY A 45 -10.62 -15.32 8.56
CA GLY A 45 -11.85 -15.30 9.33
C GLY A 45 -13.08 -15.66 8.52
N VAL A 46 -14.24 -15.65 9.18
CA VAL A 46 -15.54 -15.94 8.54
C VAL A 46 -15.87 -14.85 7.51
N PRO A 47 -16.28 -15.22 6.29
CA PRO A 47 -16.63 -14.25 5.26
C PRO A 47 -17.76 -13.31 5.70
N THR A 48 -17.58 -12.02 5.48
CA THR A 48 -18.59 -11.00 5.68
C THR A 48 -18.73 -10.14 4.44
N ARG A 49 -19.85 -9.43 4.28
CA ARG A 49 -20.04 -8.51 3.16
C ARG A 49 -19.03 -7.38 3.17
N ASP A 50 -18.69 -6.87 4.36
CA ASP A 50 -17.71 -5.79 4.52
C ASP A 50 -16.28 -6.22 4.14
N ALA A 51 -15.97 -7.52 4.30
CA ALA A 51 -14.70 -8.08 3.90
C ALA A 51 -14.59 -8.38 2.38
N ALA A 52 -15.68 -8.23 1.62
CA ALA A 52 -15.68 -8.58 0.19
C ALA A 52 -14.61 -7.84 -0.63
N MET A 53 -14.29 -6.60 -0.25
CA MET A 53 -13.24 -5.80 -0.90
C MET A 53 -11.83 -6.40 -0.75
N THR A 54 -11.60 -7.22 0.29
CA THR A 54 -10.28 -7.76 0.60
C THR A 54 -9.94 -9.05 -0.16
N TRP A 55 -10.93 -9.76 -0.67
CA TRP A 55 -10.76 -11.09 -1.25
C TRP A 55 -9.85 -11.14 -2.47
N ARG A 56 -9.93 -10.13 -3.34
CA ARG A 56 -9.04 -10.05 -4.51
C ARG A 56 -7.60 -9.77 -4.12
N SER A 57 -7.38 -8.93 -3.11
CA SER A 57 -6.07 -8.66 -2.54
C SER A 57 -5.51 -9.91 -1.87
N LEU A 58 -6.33 -10.65 -1.10
CA LEU A 58 -5.95 -11.93 -0.51
C LEU A 58 -5.55 -12.94 -1.58
N ALA A 59 -6.34 -13.10 -2.62
CA ALA A 59 -6.03 -14.01 -3.74
C ALA A 59 -4.70 -13.64 -4.41
N ALA A 60 -4.46 -12.34 -4.68
CA ALA A 60 -3.21 -11.88 -5.26
C ALA A 60 -2.01 -12.19 -4.36
N ARG A 61 -2.11 -11.94 -3.04
CA ARG A 61 -1.08 -12.27 -2.04
C ARG A 61 -0.81 -13.77 -1.99
N THR A 62 -1.86 -14.58 -2.03
CA THR A 62 -1.76 -16.05 -2.01
C THR A 62 -0.95 -16.55 -3.21
N VAL A 63 -1.27 -16.06 -4.40
CA VAL A 63 -0.51 -16.40 -5.62
C VAL A 63 0.93 -15.91 -5.50
N GLN A 64 1.16 -14.66 -5.10
CA GLN A 64 2.51 -14.11 -4.93
C GLN A 64 3.35 -14.92 -3.93
N ALA A 65 2.75 -15.35 -2.82
CA ALA A 65 3.44 -16.19 -1.84
C ALA A 65 3.78 -17.57 -2.39
N ALA A 66 2.90 -18.14 -3.23
CA ALA A 66 3.12 -19.44 -3.84
C ALA A 66 4.19 -19.41 -4.94
N VAL A 67 4.24 -18.35 -5.79
CA VAL A 67 5.14 -18.26 -6.95
C VAL A 67 6.33 -17.31 -6.75
N GLY A 68 6.49 -16.72 -5.56
CA GLY A 68 7.54 -15.73 -5.27
C GLY A 68 8.97 -16.25 -5.37
N MET A 69 9.93 -15.54 -4.77
CA MET A 69 11.37 -15.91 -4.84
C MET A 69 11.69 -17.32 -4.32
N HIS A 70 10.85 -17.86 -3.44
CA HIS A 70 10.90 -19.24 -2.96
C HIS A 70 9.55 -19.91 -3.23
N PRO A 71 9.32 -20.43 -4.45
CA PRO A 71 8.05 -21.05 -4.79
C PRO A 71 7.71 -22.22 -3.87
N GLY A 72 6.42 -22.49 -3.70
CA GLY A 72 6.01 -23.61 -2.87
C GLY A 72 4.55 -23.53 -2.44
N PRO A 73 4.12 -24.49 -1.58
CA PRO A 73 2.74 -24.52 -1.10
C PRO A 73 2.44 -23.38 -0.14
N VAL A 74 1.21 -22.88 -0.21
CA VAL A 74 0.60 -21.93 0.74
C VAL A 74 -0.70 -22.51 1.26
N HIS A 75 -1.09 -22.15 2.49
CA HIS A 75 -2.30 -22.67 3.12
C HIS A 75 -3.25 -21.52 3.47
N LEU A 76 -4.48 -21.60 2.97
CA LEU A 76 -5.61 -20.79 3.39
C LEU A 76 -6.57 -21.65 4.22
N ASN A 77 -6.77 -21.30 5.50
CA ASN A 77 -7.80 -21.90 6.33
C ASN A 77 -9.06 -21.04 6.25
N LEU A 78 -10.13 -21.57 5.68
CA LEU A 78 -11.33 -20.81 5.31
C LEU A 78 -12.50 -21.21 6.22
N PRO A 79 -12.74 -20.49 7.32
CA PRO A 79 -13.87 -20.77 8.20
C PRO A 79 -15.18 -20.32 7.59
N PHE A 80 -16.20 -21.16 7.72
CA PHE A 80 -17.57 -20.88 7.27
C PHE A 80 -18.56 -21.04 8.41
N ARG A 81 -19.57 -20.17 8.43
CA ARG A 81 -20.71 -20.20 9.37
C ARG A 81 -21.96 -20.62 8.62
N GLU A 82 -22.82 -21.39 9.26
CA GLU A 82 -24.13 -21.72 8.72
C GLU A 82 -25.01 -20.48 8.52
N PRO A 83 -25.85 -20.47 7.46
CA PRO A 83 -26.05 -21.51 6.46
C PRO A 83 -24.89 -21.60 5.47
N LEU A 84 -24.41 -22.84 5.17
CA LEU A 84 -23.31 -23.06 4.22
C LEU A 84 -23.74 -22.90 2.76
N THR A 85 -25.04 -22.92 2.51
CA THR A 85 -25.65 -22.65 1.21
C THR A 85 -26.43 -21.35 1.29
N GLY A 86 -26.17 -20.43 0.38
CA GLY A 86 -26.84 -19.14 0.28
C GLY A 86 -27.39 -18.91 -1.13
N ASP A 87 -27.99 -17.74 -1.32
CA ASP A 87 -28.42 -17.33 -2.64
C ASP A 87 -27.23 -17.19 -3.59
N VAL A 88 -27.44 -17.59 -4.84
CA VAL A 88 -26.45 -17.38 -5.90
C VAL A 88 -26.37 -15.88 -6.16
N VAL A 89 -25.19 -15.31 -5.96
CA VAL A 89 -24.92 -13.91 -6.30
C VAL A 89 -24.02 -13.85 -7.53
N ASP A 90 -24.20 -12.82 -8.32
CA ASP A 90 -23.34 -12.59 -9.46
C ASP A 90 -21.91 -12.36 -9.01
N MET A 91 -21.00 -13.13 -9.58
CA MET A 91 -19.58 -12.91 -9.37
C MET A 91 -19.15 -11.60 -10.04
N PRO A 92 -18.32 -10.79 -9.37
CA PRO A 92 -17.79 -9.58 -10.01
C PRO A 92 -17.03 -9.97 -11.29
N PRO A 93 -17.14 -9.19 -12.36
CA PRO A 93 -16.53 -9.52 -13.64
C PRO A 93 -15.01 -9.75 -13.49
N PRO A 94 -14.42 -10.65 -14.29
CA PRO A 94 -12.99 -10.85 -14.31
C PRO A 94 -12.30 -9.54 -14.70
N ARG A 95 -11.15 -9.26 -14.10
CA ARG A 95 -10.32 -8.10 -14.48
C ARG A 95 -9.36 -8.52 -15.60
N GLU A 96 -9.18 -7.65 -16.57
CA GLU A 96 -8.19 -7.85 -17.63
C GLU A 96 -6.77 -7.75 -17.09
N LYS A 97 -6.55 -6.92 -16.06
CA LYS A 97 -5.24 -6.71 -15.43
C LYS A 97 -5.16 -7.40 -14.08
N LYS A 98 -3.97 -7.81 -13.69
CA LYS A 98 -3.68 -8.32 -12.34
C LYS A 98 -4.16 -7.33 -11.28
N TRP A 99 -4.60 -7.83 -10.13
CA TRP A 99 -4.99 -6.99 -8.98
C TRP A 99 -3.80 -6.22 -8.44
N SER A 100 -2.68 -6.90 -8.25
CA SER A 100 -1.39 -6.32 -7.86
C SER A 100 -0.26 -7.12 -8.50
N ASP A 101 0.89 -6.48 -8.66
CA ASP A 101 2.11 -7.13 -9.13
C ASP A 101 3.30 -6.73 -8.25
N VAL A 102 4.26 -7.66 -8.09
CA VAL A 102 5.50 -7.42 -7.36
C VAL A 102 6.63 -7.41 -8.36
N ILE A 103 7.32 -6.29 -8.45
CA ILE A 103 8.48 -6.12 -9.32
C ILE A 103 9.72 -6.15 -8.44
N HIS A 104 10.54 -7.18 -8.63
CA HIS A 104 11.81 -7.33 -7.94
C HIS A 104 12.88 -6.55 -8.69
N LEU A 105 13.43 -5.53 -8.03
CA LEU A 105 14.59 -4.83 -8.54
C LEU A 105 15.83 -5.69 -8.26
N GLY A 106 16.45 -6.24 -9.30
CA GLY A 106 17.76 -6.91 -9.19
C GLY A 106 18.87 -5.91 -8.88
N THR A 107 20.08 -6.39 -8.63
CA THR A 107 21.29 -5.56 -8.47
C THR A 107 21.85 -5.05 -9.80
N SER A 108 21.18 -5.30 -10.92
CA SER A 108 21.60 -4.94 -12.27
C SER A 108 21.07 -3.55 -12.66
N GLU A 109 21.91 -2.76 -13.33
CA GLU A 109 21.59 -1.41 -13.82
C GLU A 109 20.47 -1.35 -14.87
N ASN A 110 20.03 -2.49 -15.41
CA ASN A 110 18.99 -2.60 -16.44
C ASN A 110 17.69 -3.19 -15.87
N GLN A 111 17.00 -2.44 -15.00
CA GLN A 111 15.73 -2.89 -14.48
C GLN A 111 14.59 -2.30 -15.31
N ASP A 112 13.67 -3.17 -15.73
CA ASP A 112 12.48 -2.73 -16.45
C ASP A 112 11.48 -2.09 -15.48
N VAL A 113 11.64 -0.79 -15.27
CA VAL A 113 10.70 0.06 -14.52
C VAL A 113 9.64 0.69 -15.43
N SER A 114 9.56 0.30 -16.69
CA SER A 114 8.70 0.91 -17.72
C SER A 114 7.23 0.93 -17.30
N VAL A 115 6.74 -0.13 -16.65
CA VAL A 115 5.37 -0.22 -16.15
C VAL A 115 5.09 0.86 -15.09
N ILE A 116 6.04 1.06 -14.17
CA ILE A 116 5.92 2.07 -13.12
C ILE A 116 6.01 3.46 -13.73
N VAL A 117 6.99 3.68 -14.61
CA VAL A 117 7.17 4.96 -15.31
C VAL A 117 5.90 5.33 -16.09
N SER A 118 5.29 4.37 -16.77
CA SER A 118 4.02 4.58 -17.49
C SER A 118 2.85 4.89 -16.53
N ALA A 119 2.90 4.39 -15.31
CA ALA A 119 1.86 4.62 -14.31
C ALA A 119 1.98 5.98 -13.62
N ILE A 120 3.20 6.58 -13.58
CA ILE A 120 3.46 7.84 -12.85
C ILE A 120 3.69 9.05 -13.75
N SER A 121 4.28 8.87 -14.93
CA SER A 121 4.68 9.98 -15.82
C SER A 121 3.50 10.78 -16.33
N GLY A 122 3.62 12.10 -16.29
CA GLY A 122 2.61 13.05 -16.78
C GLY A 122 1.33 13.12 -15.93
N ARG A 123 1.22 12.32 -14.86
CA ARG A 123 0.03 12.28 -13.99
C ARG A 123 0.21 13.15 -12.77
N ARG A 124 -0.89 13.67 -12.24
CA ARG A 124 -0.93 14.35 -10.94
C ARG A 124 -0.86 13.29 -9.85
N GLY A 125 0.20 13.28 -9.07
CA GLY A 125 0.37 12.33 -8.00
C GLY A 125 0.87 12.96 -6.72
N VAL A 126 0.99 12.15 -5.69
CA VAL A 126 1.62 12.52 -4.42
C VAL A 126 2.65 11.46 -4.04
N ILE A 127 3.78 11.90 -3.49
CA ILE A 127 4.74 11.01 -2.85
C ILE A 127 4.46 11.00 -1.36
N VAL A 128 4.26 9.82 -0.79
CA VAL A 128 4.14 9.62 0.65
C VAL A 128 5.48 9.04 1.13
N ALA A 129 6.27 9.86 1.81
CA ALA A 129 7.59 9.51 2.30
C ALA A 129 7.53 9.10 3.78
N GLY A 130 7.85 7.85 4.07
CA GLY A 130 7.93 7.32 5.42
C GLY A 130 9.37 6.95 5.85
N ARG A 131 9.51 6.20 6.92
CA ARG A 131 10.82 5.74 7.40
C ARG A 131 11.53 4.92 6.32
N GLY A 132 12.78 5.26 6.02
CA GLY A 132 13.59 4.65 4.95
C GLY A 132 13.52 5.41 3.63
N ALA A 133 12.71 6.46 3.52
CA ALA A 133 12.85 7.43 2.45
C ALA A 133 14.04 8.35 2.73
N SER A 134 14.78 8.72 1.69
CA SER A 134 15.94 9.60 1.76
C SER A 134 15.75 10.87 0.93
N ARG A 135 16.77 11.73 0.90
CA ARG A 135 16.79 12.95 0.08
C ARG A 135 16.64 12.71 -1.42
N GLU A 136 16.91 11.51 -1.91
CA GLU A 136 16.71 11.14 -3.32
C GLU A 136 15.27 11.37 -3.78
N VAL A 137 14.31 11.29 -2.84
CA VAL A 137 12.90 11.57 -3.09
C VAL A 137 12.65 13.00 -3.58
N LEU A 138 13.48 13.98 -3.19
CA LEU A 138 13.37 15.36 -3.64
C LEU A 138 13.59 15.50 -5.15
N SER A 139 14.61 14.80 -5.68
CA SER A 139 14.89 14.78 -7.11
C SER A 139 13.73 14.15 -7.89
N LEU A 140 13.16 13.06 -7.37
CA LEU A 140 11.99 12.42 -7.98
C LEU A 140 10.76 13.34 -7.96
N ALA A 141 10.52 14.01 -6.85
CA ALA A 141 9.42 14.98 -6.74
C ALA A 141 9.54 16.13 -7.75
N GLN A 142 10.76 16.64 -7.95
CA GLN A 142 11.07 17.66 -8.96
C GLN A 142 10.81 17.14 -10.38
N SER A 143 11.29 15.93 -10.70
CA SER A 143 11.09 15.30 -12.01
C SER A 143 9.61 15.06 -12.32
N LEU A 144 8.81 14.72 -11.33
CA LEU A 144 7.37 14.45 -11.47
C LEU A 144 6.50 15.72 -11.35
N GLY A 145 6.98 16.77 -10.70
CA GLY A 145 6.19 17.94 -10.32
C GLY A 145 5.19 17.63 -9.20
N TRP A 146 5.54 16.75 -8.25
CA TRP A 146 4.66 16.24 -7.20
C TRP A 146 5.01 16.75 -5.80
N PRO A 147 4.00 16.94 -4.91
CA PRO A 147 4.25 17.17 -3.50
C PRO A 147 4.73 15.89 -2.81
N ILE A 148 5.53 16.07 -1.75
CA ILE A 148 5.98 15.01 -0.85
C ILE A 148 5.27 15.20 0.50
N PHE A 149 4.43 14.25 0.89
CA PHE A 149 3.89 14.17 2.24
C PHE A 149 4.93 13.50 3.12
N ALA A 150 5.69 14.31 3.82
CA ALA A 150 6.85 13.85 4.60
C ALA A 150 6.43 13.51 6.03
N ASP A 151 6.36 12.20 6.34
CA ASP A 151 6.12 11.72 7.71
C ASP A 151 7.23 12.20 8.66
N ALA A 152 6.92 12.31 9.96
CA ALA A 152 7.86 12.77 10.97
C ALA A 152 9.13 11.90 11.06
N VAL A 153 9.02 10.61 10.71
CA VAL A 153 10.15 9.65 10.73
C VAL A 153 10.80 9.48 9.35
N SER A 154 10.38 10.24 8.34
CA SER A 154 11.05 10.27 7.03
C SER A 154 12.34 11.07 7.09
N GLY A 155 13.32 10.73 6.28
CA GLY A 155 14.56 11.52 6.16
C GLY A 155 14.44 12.77 5.29
N VAL A 156 13.22 13.27 4.98
CA VAL A 156 12.97 14.29 3.95
C VAL A 156 12.20 15.51 4.46
N ARG A 157 12.03 15.68 5.76
CA ARG A 157 11.43 16.90 6.35
C ARG A 157 12.43 18.05 6.35
N GLU A 158 12.57 18.72 5.23
CA GLU A 158 13.45 19.87 5.10
C GLU A 158 12.76 21.01 4.33
N SER A 159 13.32 22.20 4.39
CA SER A 159 12.81 23.36 3.66
C SER A 159 12.97 23.17 2.15
N ASN A 160 11.92 22.75 1.49
CA ASN A 160 11.85 22.54 0.05
C ASN A 160 10.41 22.76 -0.42
N SER A 161 10.21 23.40 -1.55
CA SER A 161 8.87 23.74 -2.07
C SER A 161 7.99 22.53 -2.42
N ALA A 162 8.59 21.35 -2.60
CA ALA A 162 7.84 20.11 -2.82
C ALA A 162 7.46 19.41 -1.52
N VAL A 163 8.08 19.75 -0.39
CA VAL A 163 7.83 19.08 0.90
C VAL A 163 6.62 19.70 1.57
N VAL A 164 5.65 18.89 1.91
CA VAL A 164 4.41 19.21 2.60
C VAL A 164 4.42 18.47 3.94
N ILE A 165 4.77 19.16 5.02
CA ILE A 165 4.80 18.59 6.38
C ILE A 165 3.48 18.80 7.11
N GLY A 166 2.71 19.83 6.71
CA GLY A 166 1.39 20.15 7.22
C GLY A 166 0.25 19.35 6.57
N PHE A 167 0.56 18.29 5.83
CA PHE A 167 -0.45 17.51 5.08
C PHE A 167 -1.61 17.02 5.95
N ASP A 168 -1.38 16.70 7.22
CA ASP A 168 -2.44 16.26 8.15
C ASP A 168 -3.47 17.36 8.39
N ALA A 169 -3.04 18.59 8.61
CA ALA A 169 -3.91 19.75 8.76
C ALA A 169 -4.62 20.10 7.43
N ILE A 170 -3.88 20.09 6.32
CA ILE A 170 -4.41 20.40 4.98
C ILE A 170 -5.52 19.40 4.59
N LEU A 171 -5.30 18.11 4.81
CA LEU A 171 -6.25 17.04 4.46
C LEU A 171 -7.51 17.03 5.32
N ARG A 172 -7.53 17.72 6.47
CA ARG A 172 -8.75 17.95 7.27
C ARG A 172 -9.70 18.94 6.61
N SER A 173 -9.23 19.77 5.69
CA SER A 173 -10.10 20.58 4.85
C SER A 173 -10.76 19.72 3.79
N GLU A 174 -11.99 19.29 4.03
CA GLU A 174 -12.75 18.45 3.08
C GLU A 174 -12.83 19.09 1.69
N LYS A 175 -12.99 20.41 1.63
CA LYS A 175 -13.02 21.16 0.37
C LYS A 175 -11.70 21.02 -0.40
N PHE A 176 -10.55 21.16 0.27
CA PHE A 176 -9.25 21.02 -0.38
C PHE A 176 -8.98 19.57 -0.75
N ALA A 177 -9.19 18.65 0.18
CA ALA A 177 -8.95 17.23 0.00
C ALA A 177 -9.77 16.61 -1.15
N SER A 178 -11.00 17.09 -1.38
CA SER A 178 -11.84 16.65 -2.49
C SER A 178 -11.50 17.33 -3.83
N MET A 179 -10.94 18.53 -3.80
CA MET A 179 -10.56 19.27 -5.02
C MET A 179 -9.22 18.78 -5.58
N TYR A 180 -8.29 18.37 -4.72
CA TYR A 180 -6.93 17.98 -5.09
C TYR A 180 -6.70 16.48 -4.93
N ILE A 181 -7.51 15.68 -5.64
CA ILE A 181 -7.37 14.22 -5.69
C ILE A 181 -6.25 13.85 -6.67
N PRO A 182 -5.26 13.06 -6.24
CA PRO A 182 -4.21 12.56 -7.13
C PRO A 182 -4.73 11.42 -8.02
N GLU A 183 -4.09 11.25 -9.16
CA GLU A 183 -4.33 10.13 -10.08
C GLU A 183 -3.48 8.90 -9.71
N VAL A 184 -2.49 9.07 -8.82
CA VAL A 184 -1.61 8.01 -8.32
C VAL A 184 -0.96 8.42 -7.00
N VAL A 185 -0.78 7.47 -6.10
CA VAL A 185 -0.01 7.63 -4.85
C VAL A 185 1.24 6.78 -4.94
N LEU A 186 2.40 7.38 -4.72
CA LEU A 186 3.69 6.69 -4.62
C LEU A 186 4.15 6.69 -3.17
N ARG A 187 4.15 5.53 -2.53
CA ARG A 187 4.69 5.34 -1.16
C ARG A 187 6.16 4.96 -1.25
N ILE A 188 7.01 5.68 -0.55
CA ILE A 188 8.45 5.39 -0.46
C ILE A 188 8.82 5.12 1.00
N GLY A 189 9.36 3.94 1.25
CA GLY A 189 9.69 3.46 2.60
C GLY A 189 8.48 2.90 3.35
N ALA A 190 8.49 3.01 4.68
CA ALA A 190 7.43 2.52 5.54
C ALA A 190 6.15 3.37 5.44
N PRO A 191 4.97 2.82 5.75
CA PRO A 191 3.75 3.62 5.79
C PRO A 191 3.83 4.71 6.85
N PRO A 192 3.20 5.89 6.59
CA PRO A 192 3.17 6.98 7.55
C PRO A 192 2.27 6.66 8.74
N ALA A 193 2.54 7.31 9.87
CA ALA A 193 1.75 7.17 11.10
C ALA A 193 0.41 7.92 11.04
N SER A 194 0.24 8.88 10.11
CA SER A 194 -0.95 9.72 10.05
C SER A 194 -2.22 8.95 9.71
N LYS A 195 -3.17 8.94 10.63
CA LYS A 195 -4.52 8.40 10.43
C LYS A 195 -5.30 9.20 9.38
N VAL A 196 -5.15 10.52 9.33
CA VAL A 196 -5.84 11.40 8.38
C VAL A 196 -5.40 11.07 6.97
N LEU A 197 -4.08 10.93 6.74
CA LEU A 197 -3.53 10.54 5.45
C LEU A 197 -4.00 9.13 5.04
N ALA A 198 -3.97 8.17 5.96
CA ALA A 198 -4.44 6.82 5.68
C ALA A 198 -5.92 6.82 5.27
N GLN A 199 -6.79 7.53 6.03
CA GLN A 199 -8.21 7.65 5.70
C GLN A 199 -8.45 8.37 4.36
N TRP A 200 -7.64 9.36 4.02
CA TRP A 200 -7.76 10.03 2.74
C TRP A 200 -7.37 9.10 1.59
N VAL A 201 -6.24 8.42 1.68
CA VAL A 201 -5.79 7.43 0.68
C VAL A 201 -6.81 6.30 0.53
N SER A 202 -7.44 5.84 1.62
CA SER A 202 -8.46 4.79 1.54
C SER A 202 -9.73 5.20 0.78
N LYS A 203 -10.07 6.49 0.78
CA LYS A 203 -11.28 7.01 0.13
C LYS A 203 -11.09 7.35 -1.35
N ILE A 204 -9.89 7.75 -1.77
CA ILE A 204 -9.62 8.13 -3.16
C ILE A 204 -9.50 6.89 -4.05
N ASP A 205 -10.05 6.98 -5.27
CA ASP A 205 -9.97 5.89 -6.25
C ASP A 205 -8.79 6.10 -7.18
N CYS A 206 -7.59 5.77 -6.69
CA CYS A 206 -6.37 5.81 -7.49
C CYS A 206 -5.41 4.68 -7.11
N PRO A 207 -4.54 4.25 -8.05
CA PRO A 207 -3.53 3.25 -7.78
C PRO A 207 -2.51 3.71 -6.75
N VAL A 208 -2.09 2.79 -5.91
CA VAL A 208 -0.97 2.97 -4.99
C VAL A 208 0.21 2.14 -5.47
N ILE A 209 1.37 2.78 -5.56
CA ILE A 209 2.65 2.15 -5.92
C ILE A 209 3.55 2.24 -4.69
N GLN A 210 4.32 1.19 -4.41
CA GLN A 210 5.28 1.19 -3.29
C GLN A 210 6.71 0.98 -3.77
N VAL A 211 7.66 1.67 -3.13
CA VAL A 211 9.10 1.43 -3.25
C VAL A 211 9.64 1.10 -1.86
N ARG A 212 10.25 -0.08 -1.69
CA ARG A 212 10.63 -0.62 -0.37
C ARG A 212 11.84 -1.53 -0.43
N SER A 213 12.55 -1.63 0.70
CA SER A 213 13.67 -2.58 0.86
C SER A 213 13.23 -3.98 1.31
N SER A 214 11.98 -4.18 1.69
CA SER A 214 11.48 -5.44 2.26
C SER A 214 10.31 -5.99 1.45
N SER A 215 10.25 -7.31 1.29
CA SER A 215 9.15 -8.03 0.65
C SER A 215 7.89 -8.19 1.52
N MET A 216 7.94 -7.71 2.78
CA MET A 216 6.74 -7.74 3.64
C MET A 216 5.60 -6.97 2.97
N VAL A 217 4.43 -7.58 2.89
CA VAL A 217 3.24 -6.91 2.32
C VAL A 217 2.73 -5.85 3.31
N ILE A 218 2.65 -4.60 2.84
CA ILE A 218 2.01 -3.50 3.58
C ILE A 218 0.98 -2.87 2.65
N ASP A 219 -0.26 -3.30 2.77
CA ASP A 219 -1.37 -2.80 1.98
C ASP A 219 -2.66 -2.82 2.82
N PRO A 220 -2.77 -1.96 3.86
CA PRO A 220 -3.94 -1.93 4.73
C PRO A 220 -5.23 -1.49 3.99
N ASP A 221 -5.08 -0.75 2.91
CA ASP A 221 -6.19 -0.22 2.12
C ASP A 221 -6.56 -1.10 0.93
N HIS A 222 -5.82 -2.19 0.67
CA HIS A 222 -5.99 -3.11 -0.46
C HIS A 222 -5.96 -2.41 -1.84
N LYS A 223 -5.09 -1.40 -2.01
CA LYS A 223 -4.99 -0.56 -3.21
C LYS A 223 -3.65 -0.64 -3.93
N VAL A 224 -2.68 -1.35 -3.37
CA VAL A 224 -1.35 -1.46 -3.97
C VAL A 224 -1.42 -2.26 -5.27
N GLN A 225 -1.08 -1.60 -6.36
CA GLN A 225 -1.00 -2.24 -7.68
C GLN A 225 0.41 -2.73 -8.00
N TYR A 226 1.44 -1.97 -7.58
CA TYR A 226 2.84 -2.31 -7.85
C TYR A 226 3.68 -2.12 -6.59
N THR A 227 4.59 -3.05 -6.36
CA THR A 227 5.61 -2.93 -5.31
C THR A 227 6.98 -3.14 -5.93
N LEU A 228 7.85 -2.13 -5.83
CA LEU A 228 9.26 -2.22 -6.16
C LEU A 228 10.01 -2.61 -4.88
N ILE A 229 10.70 -3.76 -4.93
CA ILE A 229 11.47 -4.27 -3.80
C ILE A 229 12.95 -4.21 -4.14
N GLY A 230 13.73 -3.52 -3.32
CA GLY A 230 15.17 -3.37 -3.51
C GLY A 230 15.74 -2.17 -2.77
N ASP A 231 16.89 -1.68 -3.23
CA ASP A 231 17.47 -0.45 -2.71
C ASP A 231 16.59 0.76 -3.07
N VAL A 232 16.04 1.40 -2.03
CA VAL A 232 15.05 2.49 -2.17
C VAL A 232 15.66 3.68 -2.90
N ASP A 233 16.92 4.02 -2.60
CA ASP A 233 17.60 5.17 -3.19
C ASP A 233 17.90 4.94 -4.67
N SER A 234 18.37 3.75 -5.01
CA SER A 234 18.62 3.36 -6.40
C SER A 234 17.33 3.37 -7.22
N ALA A 235 16.26 2.77 -6.68
CA ALA A 235 14.95 2.79 -7.32
C ALA A 235 14.43 4.22 -7.53
N THR A 236 14.57 5.07 -6.52
CA THR A 236 14.12 6.47 -6.56
C THR A 236 14.90 7.27 -7.61
N ARG A 237 16.23 7.13 -7.67
CA ARG A 237 17.08 7.75 -8.71
C ARG A 237 16.71 7.26 -10.11
N THR A 238 16.51 5.95 -10.28
CA THR A 238 16.11 5.39 -11.57
C THR A 238 14.80 5.99 -12.05
N LEU A 239 13.78 6.04 -11.17
CA LEU A 239 12.50 6.65 -11.51
C LEU A 239 12.65 8.14 -11.84
N ALA A 240 13.46 8.89 -11.07
CA ALA A 240 13.70 10.31 -11.30
C ALA A 240 14.34 10.61 -12.65
N SER A 241 15.20 9.70 -13.16
CA SER A 241 15.92 9.89 -14.42
C SER A 241 15.05 9.70 -15.66
N VAL A 242 13.94 8.97 -15.56
CA VAL A 242 13.09 8.59 -16.71
C VAL A 242 11.66 9.09 -16.63
N ALA A 243 11.22 9.55 -15.44
CA ALA A 243 9.87 10.06 -15.24
C ALA A 243 9.68 11.45 -15.85
N THR A 244 8.47 11.75 -16.30
CA THR A 244 8.10 13.06 -16.84
C THR A 244 7.12 13.79 -15.92
N ALA A 245 7.26 15.12 -15.86
CA ALA A 245 6.47 15.96 -14.98
C ALA A 245 4.99 16.04 -15.42
N CYS A 246 4.13 16.21 -14.43
CA CYS A 246 2.75 16.66 -14.63
C CYS A 246 2.68 18.19 -14.79
N ASP A 247 1.47 18.73 -14.86
CA ASP A 247 1.25 20.19 -14.88
C ASP A 247 1.80 20.86 -13.60
N LYS A 248 2.54 21.96 -13.79
CA LYS A 248 3.19 22.70 -12.69
C LYS A 248 2.21 23.28 -11.68
N SER A 249 0.96 23.51 -12.07
CA SER A 249 -0.05 24.04 -11.16
C SER A 249 -0.36 23.07 -10.02
N TRP A 250 -0.19 21.78 -10.25
CA TRP A 250 -0.41 20.73 -9.24
C TRP A 250 0.47 20.92 -8.00
N LEU A 251 1.79 20.92 -8.18
CA LEU A 251 2.72 21.15 -7.08
C LEU A 251 2.55 22.53 -6.46
N THR A 252 2.35 23.57 -7.28
CA THR A 252 2.15 24.96 -6.80
C THR A 252 0.96 25.06 -5.85
N SER A 253 -0.14 24.35 -6.12
CA SER A 253 -1.31 24.37 -5.25
C SER A 253 -1.03 23.77 -3.88
N TRP A 254 -0.30 22.66 -3.84
CA TRP A 254 0.11 22.02 -2.59
C TRP A 254 1.13 22.85 -1.80
N SER A 255 2.10 23.49 -2.49
CA SER A 255 3.07 24.38 -1.85
C SER A 255 2.38 25.59 -1.21
N LYS A 256 1.37 26.17 -1.88
CA LYS A 256 0.57 27.27 -1.31
C LYS A 256 -0.23 26.83 -0.08
N ALA A 257 -0.82 25.65 -0.14
CA ALA A 257 -1.55 25.09 1.01
C ALA A 257 -0.61 24.81 2.19
N GLU A 258 0.62 24.34 1.93
CA GLU A 258 1.64 24.17 2.96
C GLU A 258 1.99 25.49 3.65
N VAL A 259 2.28 26.55 2.86
CA VAL A 259 2.59 27.87 3.42
C VAL A 259 1.44 28.35 4.32
N ALA A 260 0.20 28.31 3.85
CA ALA A 260 -0.96 28.71 4.63
C ALA A 260 -1.16 27.87 5.90
N ALA A 261 -0.92 26.57 5.83
CA ALA A 261 -1.01 25.70 6.98
C ALA A 261 0.07 26.00 8.03
N GLN A 262 1.31 26.27 7.58
CA GLN A 262 2.41 26.65 8.47
C GLN A 262 2.17 27.99 9.15
N GLU A 263 1.65 28.99 8.45
CA GLU A 263 1.26 30.29 9.03
C GLU A 263 0.25 30.11 10.16
N VAL A 264 -0.85 29.39 9.91
CA VAL A 264 -1.89 29.14 10.93
C VAL A 264 -1.35 28.34 12.11
N MET A 265 -0.53 27.32 11.88
CA MET A 265 0.07 26.53 12.96
C MET A 265 1.05 27.34 13.79
N SER A 266 1.85 28.20 13.16
CA SER A 266 2.80 29.07 13.85
C SER A 266 2.10 30.08 14.76
N ASP A 267 1.05 30.72 14.25
CA ASP A 267 0.27 31.71 15.04
C ASP A 267 -0.41 31.02 16.23
N TRP A 268 -0.98 29.82 16.00
CA TRP A 268 -1.67 29.08 17.06
C TRP A 268 -0.71 28.60 18.15
N THR A 269 0.48 28.09 17.78
CA THR A 269 1.49 27.60 18.74
C THR A 269 2.14 28.72 19.53
N ALA A 270 2.21 29.94 18.97
CA ALA A 270 2.71 31.11 19.68
C ALA A 270 1.76 31.53 20.85
N GLU A 271 0.46 31.29 20.71
CA GLU A 271 -0.56 31.67 21.70
C GLU A 271 -0.93 30.52 22.65
N ASN A 272 -0.77 29.27 22.20
CA ASN A 272 -1.24 28.08 22.92
C ASN A 272 -0.14 27.04 23.05
N PHE A 273 0.27 26.76 24.29
CA PHE A 273 1.15 25.63 24.58
C PHE A 273 0.32 24.38 24.73
N SER A 274 0.34 23.49 23.74
CA SER A 274 -0.35 22.20 23.79
C SER A 274 0.43 21.11 23.04
N GLU A 275 0.22 19.85 23.41
CA GLU A 275 0.54 18.75 22.50
C GLU A 275 -0.39 18.83 21.27
N PRO A 276 0.12 18.80 20.09
CA PRO A 276 1.42 18.44 19.54
C PRO A 276 2.18 19.66 18.96
N SER A 277 2.57 20.58 19.78
CA SER A 277 3.40 21.74 19.36
C SER A 277 4.88 21.37 19.24
#